data_f1fa7e5e12ffbe3948130df0c266d62e
#
_entry.id   f1fa7e5e12ffbe3948130df0c266d62e
#
_cell.length_a   1.000
_cell.length_b   1.000
_cell.length_c   1.000
_cell.angle_alpha   90.00
_cell.angle_beta   90.00
_cell.angle_gamma   90.00
#
_symmetry.space_group_name_H-M   'P 1'
#
loop_
_entity.id
_entity.type
_entity.pdbx_description
1 polymer ?
#
loop_
_entity_poly.entity_id
_entity_poly.type
_entity_poly.pdbx_seq_one_letter_code
_entity_poly.pdbx_strand_id
1 'polypeptide(L)'
;MFKKKILVIDDTELMVRLTTDILTKHGYEVVSANNGVDGIKMVASEKPDLVLLDVVMPGIDGFEVCKLLRKDESNNLIPIIMLTAQGNEEDKLAGLEIGADDYITKPFNPRELVSRVRNTLLRIDRNRLANPLTGLPGNIDIQSEINYRIAKGMIFSILYLDVDNFKAYNDVYGFSHGDRAIKLIADILMDNVKTFGSKNDFIGHIGGDDFVVITDPEHADVLCENIIKEFDERVPELYSDVDKRAGFISTVNRRGQITQYPIMTLSIAVVSNEHRELRNYLEVGEVAAELKKKAKSIVGSVYLKDKRKDK
;
A
#
# COMPACT_ATOMS: atom_id res chain seq x y z
N MET A 1 -20.18 6.07 -6.05
CA MET A 1 -19.18 4.98 -6.08
C MET A 1 -19.30 4.32 -7.44
N PHE A 2 -18.24 4.29 -8.26
CA PHE A 2 -18.29 3.62 -9.57
C PHE A 2 -18.46 2.12 -9.35
N LYS A 3 -19.34 1.47 -10.13
CA LYS A 3 -19.49 0.02 -10.07
C LYS A 3 -18.22 -0.64 -10.61
N LYS A 4 -17.71 -1.67 -9.93
CA LYS A 4 -16.61 -2.49 -10.45
C LYS A 4 -17.08 -3.26 -11.68
N LYS A 5 -16.27 -3.24 -12.73
CA LYS A 5 -16.57 -3.89 -14.01
C LYS A 5 -15.86 -5.25 -14.09
N ILE A 6 -16.61 -6.30 -14.40
CA ILE A 6 -16.09 -7.66 -14.51
C ILE A 6 -16.29 -8.13 -15.97
N LEU A 7 -15.23 -8.64 -16.58
CA LEU A 7 -15.30 -9.31 -17.88
C LEU A 7 -15.42 -10.83 -17.67
N VAL A 8 -16.44 -11.43 -18.25
CA VAL A 8 -16.64 -12.88 -18.29
C VAL A 8 -16.27 -13.39 -19.68
N ILE A 9 -15.31 -14.31 -19.76
CA ILE A 9 -14.86 -14.97 -20.99
C ILE A 9 -15.18 -16.45 -20.88
N ASP A 10 -16.19 -16.93 -21.59
CA ASP A 10 -16.66 -18.31 -21.57
C ASP A 10 -17.41 -18.58 -22.87
N ASP A 11 -17.14 -19.72 -23.56
CA ASP A 11 -17.77 -20.07 -24.83
C ASP A 11 -19.21 -20.57 -24.69
N THR A 12 -19.61 -20.90 -23.47
CA THR A 12 -20.94 -21.43 -23.15
C THR A 12 -21.89 -20.27 -22.78
N GLU A 13 -22.81 -19.94 -23.67
CA GLU A 13 -23.78 -18.84 -23.47
C GLU A 13 -24.58 -18.96 -22.15
N LEU A 14 -24.93 -20.19 -21.75
CA LEU A 14 -25.61 -20.44 -20.48
C LEU A 14 -24.76 -20.03 -19.27
N MET A 15 -23.46 -20.30 -19.30
CA MET A 15 -22.54 -19.93 -18.22
C MET A 15 -22.32 -18.42 -18.16
N VAL A 16 -22.18 -17.78 -19.32
CA VAL A 16 -22.11 -16.31 -19.41
C VAL A 16 -23.35 -15.68 -18.79
N ARG A 17 -24.56 -16.13 -19.16
CA ARG A 17 -25.82 -15.61 -18.60
C ARG A 17 -25.91 -15.82 -17.09
N LEU A 18 -25.65 -17.05 -16.62
CA LEU A 18 -25.70 -17.38 -15.20
C LEU A 18 -24.75 -16.52 -14.38
N THR A 19 -23.51 -16.40 -14.82
CA THR A 19 -22.47 -15.61 -14.15
C THR A 19 -22.83 -14.13 -14.15
N THR A 20 -23.30 -13.60 -15.28
CA THR A 20 -23.76 -12.22 -15.42
C THR A 20 -24.90 -11.91 -14.46
N ASP A 21 -25.91 -12.77 -14.40
CA ASP A 21 -27.07 -12.58 -13.51
C ASP A 21 -26.67 -12.57 -12.04
N ILE A 22 -25.78 -13.49 -11.63
CA ILE A 22 -25.27 -13.55 -10.27
C ILE A 22 -24.54 -12.25 -9.91
N LEU A 23 -23.59 -11.83 -10.73
CA LEU A 23 -22.73 -10.69 -10.43
C LEU A 23 -23.49 -9.37 -10.51
N THR A 24 -24.38 -9.19 -11.47
CA THR A 24 -25.22 -7.99 -11.61
C THR A 24 -26.15 -7.80 -10.41
N LYS A 25 -26.74 -8.89 -9.88
CA LYS A 25 -27.53 -8.85 -8.64
C LYS A 25 -26.72 -8.39 -7.42
N HIS A 26 -25.40 -8.57 -7.44
CA HIS A 26 -24.50 -8.13 -6.36
C HIS A 26 -23.84 -6.77 -6.63
N GLY A 27 -24.32 -6.04 -7.65
CA GLY A 27 -23.95 -4.64 -7.88
C GLY A 27 -22.75 -4.43 -8.80
N TYR A 28 -22.24 -5.48 -9.44
CA TYR A 28 -21.16 -5.38 -10.44
C TYR A 28 -21.71 -4.97 -11.81
N GLU A 29 -20.91 -4.27 -12.60
CA GLU A 29 -21.11 -4.12 -14.04
C GLU A 29 -20.44 -5.31 -14.72
N VAL A 30 -21.16 -5.96 -15.66
CA VAL A 30 -20.63 -7.18 -16.32
C VAL A 30 -20.64 -6.98 -17.82
N VAL A 31 -19.49 -7.27 -18.45
CA VAL A 31 -19.34 -7.40 -19.90
C VAL A 31 -18.86 -8.82 -20.20
N SER A 32 -19.11 -9.34 -21.40
CA SER A 32 -18.80 -10.72 -21.72
C SER A 32 -18.26 -10.91 -23.14
N ALA A 33 -17.41 -11.92 -23.31
CA ALA A 33 -16.91 -12.42 -24.58
C ALA A 33 -17.10 -13.95 -24.66
N ASN A 34 -17.42 -14.45 -25.87
CA ASN A 34 -17.71 -15.86 -26.10
C ASN A 34 -16.48 -16.64 -26.63
N ASN A 35 -15.31 -16.06 -26.64
CA ASN A 35 -14.04 -16.69 -27.00
C ASN A 35 -12.85 -15.88 -26.47
N GLY A 36 -11.69 -16.50 -26.42
CA GLY A 36 -10.49 -15.89 -25.87
C GLY A 36 -9.97 -14.70 -26.69
N VAL A 37 -10.08 -14.72 -28.02
CA VAL A 37 -9.58 -13.63 -28.88
C VAL A 37 -10.35 -12.34 -28.64
N ASP A 38 -11.68 -12.42 -28.59
CA ASP A 38 -12.53 -11.26 -28.32
C ASP A 38 -12.42 -10.83 -26.88
N GLY A 39 -12.21 -11.78 -25.93
CA GLY A 39 -11.89 -11.48 -24.55
C GLY A 39 -10.66 -10.58 -24.39
N ILE A 40 -9.55 -10.90 -25.06
CA ILE A 40 -8.33 -10.08 -25.03
C ILE A 40 -8.59 -8.66 -25.58
N LYS A 41 -9.32 -8.55 -26.69
CA LYS A 41 -9.69 -7.23 -27.23
C LYS A 41 -10.55 -6.42 -26.25
N MET A 42 -11.50 -7.09 -25.58
CA MET A 42 -12.37 -6.44 -24.60
C MET A 42 -11.63 -6.04 -23.34
N VAL A 43 -10.59 -6.74 -22.90
CA VAL A 43 -9.72 -6.28 -21.82
C VAL A 43 -9.14 -4.90 -22.14
N ALA A 44 -8.64 -4.70 -23.36
CA ALA A 44 -8.04 -3.45 -23.79
C ALA A 44 -9.08 -2.31 -23.94
N SER A 45 -10.27 -2.58 -24.48
CA SER A 45 -11.30 -1.57 -24.74
C SER A 45 -12.14 -1.23 -23.51
N GLU A 46 -12.54 -2.23 -22.74
CA GLU A 46 -13.46 -2.09 -21.60
C GLU A 46 -12.76 -1.81 -20.28
N LYS A 47 -11.47 -2.13 -20.17
CA LYS A 47 -10.62 -1.96 -18.96
C LYS A 47 -11.32 -2.49 -17.71
N PRO A 48 -11.67 -3.79 -17.66
CA PRO A 48 -12.37 -4.36 -16.51
C PRO A 48 -11.49 -4.35 -15.26
N ASP A 49 -12.14 -4.34 -14.08
CA ASP A 49 -11.45 -4.46 -12.79
C ASP A 49 -11.05 -5.92 -12.46
N LEU A 50 -11.69 -6.92 -13.12
CA LEU A 50 -11.42 -8.33 -12.94
C LEU A 50 -11.90 -9.11 -14.17
N VAL A 51 -11.18 -10.19 -14.51
CA VAL A 51 -11.55 -11.14 -15.55
C VAL A 51 -11.93 -12.49 -14.93
N LEU A 52 -13.11 -13.03 -15.27
CA LEU A 52 -13.47 -14.42 -15.06
C LEU A 52 -13.23 -15.14 -16.38
N LEU A 53 -12.39 -16.17 -16.38
CA LEU A 53 -11.87 -16.80 -17.60
C LEU A 53 -12.09 -18.30 -17.57
N ASP A 54 -12.89 -18.80 -18.50
CA ASP A 54 -13.00 -20.25 -18.69
C ASP A 54 -11.68 -20.83 -19.19
N VAL A 55 -11.31 -21.98 -18.65
CA VAL A 55 -10.12 -22.72 -19.07
C VAL A 55 -10.35 -23.40 -20.41
N VAL A 56 -11.50 -24.03 -20.59
CA VAL A 56 -11.78 -24.87 -21.77
C VAL A 56 -12.60 -24.09 -22.78
N MET A 57 -11.96 -23.57 -23.81
CA MET A 57 -12.61 -22.84 -24.90
C MET A 57 -12.05 -23.28 -26.26
N PRO A 58 -12.86 -23.25 -27.34
CA PRO A 58 -12.35 -23.51 -28.67
C PRO A 58 -11.42 -22.40 -29.16
N GLY A 59 -10.39 -22.81 -29.91
CA GLY A 59 -9.36 -21.91 -30.43
C GLY A 59 -8.22 -21.69 -29.44
N ILE A 60 -8.12 -20.51 -28.83
CA ILE A 60 -7.19 -20.28 -27.75
C ILE A 60 -7.87 -20.59 -26.40
N ASP A 61 -7.23 -21.43 -25.60
CA ASP A 61 -7.72 -21.81 -24.29
C ASP A 61 -7.48 -20.69 -23.23
N GLY A 62 -8.08 -20.87 -22.04
CA GLY A 62 -7.95 -19.88 -20.97
C GLY A 62 -6.51 -19.71 -20.46
N PHE A 63 -5.68 -20.75 -20.51
CA PHE A 63 -4.27 -20.64 -20.11
C PHE A 63 -3.48 -19.76 -21.08
N GLU A 64 -3.75 -19.90 -22.37
CA GLU A 64 -3.10 -19.08 -23.38
C GLU A 64 -3.56 -17.62 -23.31
N VAL A 65 -4.85 -17.38 -23.11
CA VAL A 65 -5.39 -16.03 -22.83
C VAL A 65 -4.69 -15.41 -21.63
N CYS A 66 -4.57 -16.13 -20.51
CA CYS A 66 -3.90 -15.67 -19.31
C CYS A 66 -2.43 -15.31 -19.59
N LYS A 67 -1.68 -16.17 -20.28
CA LYS A 67 -0.29 -15.90 -20.68
C LYS A 67 -0.15 -14.65 -21.53
N LEU A 68 -1.04 -14.44 -22.48
CA LEU A 68 -1.03 -13.27 -23.36
C LEU A 68 -1.31 -11.98 -22.57
N LEU A 69 -2.28 -12.00 -21.66
CA LEU A 69 -2.59 -10.87 -20.79
C LEU A 69 -1.43 -10.55 -19.82
N ARG A 70 -0.73 -11.55 -19.29
CA ARG A 70 0.43 -11.35 -18.40
C ARG A 70 1.66 -10.81 -19.13
N LYS A 71 1.79 -11.04 -20.44
CA LYS A 71 2.89 -10.48 -21.26
C LYS A 71 2.64 -9.04 -21.71
N ASP A 72 1.41 -8.58 -21.69
CA ASP A 72 1.05 -7.23 -22.08
C ASP A 72 1.25 -6.27 -20.89
N GLU A 73 2.25 -5.40 -20.96
CA GLU A 73 2.59 -4.44 -19.88
C GLU A 73 1.40 -3.55 -19.48
N SER A 74 0.44 -3.32 -20.37
CA SER A 74 -0.75 -2.51 -20.10
C SER A 74 -1.80 -3.24 -19.27
N ASN A 75 -1.81 -4.58 -19.30
CA ASN A 75 -2.86 -5.43 -18.74
C ASN A 75 -2.35 -6.53 -17.78
N ASN A 76 -1.04 -6.62 -17.56
CA ASN A 76 -0.40 -7.69 -16.78
C ASN A 76 -0.82 -7.75 -15.30
N LEU A 77 -1.37 -6.66 -14.76
CA LEU A 77 -1.82 -6.54 -13.37
C LEU A 77 -3.33 -6.75 -13.18
N ILE A 78 -4.08 -7.04 -14.27
CA ILE A 78 -5.51 -7.26 -14.16
C ILE A 78 -5.77 -8.59 -13.43
N PRO A 79 -6.61 -8.62 -12.37
CA PRO A 79 -6.88 -9.87 -11.68
C PRO A 79 -7.66 -10.85 -12.56
N ILE A 80 -7.21 -12.11 -12.60
CA ILE A 80 -7.81 -13.18 -13.37
C ILE A 80 -8.20 -14.32 -12.43
N ILE A 81 -9.48 -14.68 -12.43
CA ILE A 81 -9.99 -15.88 -11.78
C ILE A 81 -10.33 -16.92 -12.87
N MET A 82 -9.68 -18.08 -12.79
CA MET A 82 -9.93 -19.17 -13.75
C MET A 82 -11.18 -19.95 -13.37
N LEU A 83 -12.03 -20.26 -14.34
CA LEU A 83 -13.16 -21.17 -14.20
C LEU A 83 -12.77 -22.57 -14.74
N THR A 84 -12.64 -23.56 -13.87
CA THR A 84 -12.10 -24.90 -14.23
C THR A 84 -13.16 -25.99 -14.07
N ALA A 85 -13.01 -27.10 -14.79
CA ALA A 85 -13.85 -28.30 -14.58
C ALA A 85 -13.52 -29.00 -13.25
N GLN A 86 -14.49 -29.69 -12.66
CA GLN A 86 -14.32 -30.47 -11.43
C GLN A 86 -13.32 -31.62 -11.62
N GLY A 87 -12.37 -31.77 -10.68
CA GLY A 87 -11.44 -32.92 -10.65
C GLY A 87 -10.08 -32.70 -11.31
N ASN A 88 -9.82 -31.53 -11.89
CA ASN A 88 -8.55 -31.26 -12.58
C ASN A 88 -7.60 -30.43 -11.68
N GLU A 89 -6.90 -31.12 -10.75
CA GLU A 89 -5.92 -30.45 -9.86
C GLU A 89 -4.70 -29.91 -10.64
N GLU A 90 -4.34 -30.59 -11.75
CA GLU A 90 -3.25 -30.14 -12.62
C GLU A 90 -3.56 -28.79 -13.27
N ASP A 91 -4.80 -28.56 -13.72
CA ASP A 91 -5.21 -27.28 -14.30
C ASP A 91 -5.16 -26.13 -13.28
N LYS A 92 -5.44 -26.43 -12.00
CA LYS A 92 -5.36 -25.42 -10.92
C LYS A 92 -3.91 -24.99 -10.67
N LEU A 93 -2.99 -25.94 -10.60
CA LEU A 93 -1.56 -25.67 -10.43
C LEU A 93 -1.01 -24.92 -11.64
N ALA A 94 -1.31 -25.39 -12.86
CA ALA A 94 -0.90 -24.73 -14.09
C ALA A 94 -1.41 -23.29 -14.19
N GLY A 95 -2.66 -23.03 -13.80
CA GLY A 95 -3.25 -21.68 -13.81
C GLY A 95 -2.53 -20.71 -12.85
N LEU A 96 -2.19 -21.16 -11.66
CA LEU A 96 -1.48 -20.36 -10.67
C LEU A 96 -0.02 -20.08 -11.09
N GLU A 97 0.67 -21.08 -11.67
CA GLU A 97 2.04 -20.91 -12.21
C GLU A 97 2.10 -19.93 -13.39
N ILE A 98 1.04 -19.83 -14.18
CA ILE A 98 0.90 -18.90 -15.31
C ILE A 98 0.58 -17.48 -14.82
N GLY A 99 0.18 -17.33 -13.54
CA GLY A 99 -0.10 -16.04 -12.93
C GLY A 99 -1.60 -15.71 -12.81
N ALA A 100 -2.50 -16.69 -12.79
CA ALA A 100 -3.87 -16.48 -12.36
C ALA A 100 -3.91 -16.15 -10.85
N ASP A 101 -4.85 -15.30 -10.43
CA ASP A 101 -4.96 -14.84 -9.05
C ASP A 101 -5.77 -15.79 -8.16
N ASP A 102 -6.70 -16.52 -8.74
CA ASP A 102 -7.55 -17.52 -8.09
C ASP A 102 -8.21 -18.45 -9.12
N TYR A 103 -8.91 -19.47 -8.65
CA TYR A 103 -9.70 -20.37 -9.49
C TYR A 103 -11.04 -20.71 -8.84
N ILE A 104 -12.04 -21.07 -9.68
CA ILE A 104 -13.36 -21.54 -9.25
C ILE A 104 -13.68 -22.80 -10.05
N THR A 105 -14.09 -23.85 -9.36
CA THR A 105 -14.46 -25.13 -10.00
C THR A 105 -15.91 -25.11 -10.45
N LYS A 106 -16.18 -25.48 -11.71
CA LYS A 106 -17.52 -25.71 -12.27
C LYS A 106 -18.02 -27.12 -11.93
N PRO A 107 -19.30 -27.31 -11.51
CA PRO A 107 -20.29 -26.28 -11.22
C PRO A 107 -20.01 -25.57 -9.89
N PHE A 108 -20.17 -24.25 -9.85
CA PHE A 108 -19.90 -23.43 -8.66
C PHE A 108 -21.18 -22.98 -7.96
N ASN A 109 -21.03 -22.75 -6.67
CA ASN A 109 -22.09 -22.12 -5.87
C ASN A 109 -22.08 -20.59 -6.12
N PRO A 110 -23.24 -19.95 -6.36
CA PRO A 110 -23.34 -18.49 -6.51
C PRO A 110 -22.65 -17.68 -5.39
N ARG A 111 -22.77 -18.15 -4.13
CA ARG A 111 -22.11 -17.50 -2.99
C ARG A 111 -20.58 -17.61 -3.05
N GLU A 112 -20.07 -18.74 -3.54
CA GLU A 112 -18.63 -18.92 -3.72
C GLU A 112 -18.09 -17.97 -4.78
N LEU A 113 -18.71 -17.90 -5.95
CA LEU A 113 -18.34 -16.98 -7.02
C LEU A 113 -18.25 -15.53 -6.52
N VAL A 114 -19.32 -15.04 -5.89
CA VAL A 114 -19.37 -13.68 -5.36
C VAL A 114 -18.31 -13.43 -4.28
N SER A 115 -18.09 -14.40 -3.40
CA SER A 115 -17.08 -14.28 -2.34
C SER A 115 -15.67 -14.19 -2.89
N ARG A 116 -15.32 -15.04 -3.87
CA ARG A 116 -13.98 -15.02 -4.50
C ARG A 116 -13.74 -13.76 -5.30
N VAL A 117 -14.71 -13.34 -6.12
CA VAL A 117 -14.64 -12.06 -6.85
C VAL A 117 -14.42 -10.90 -5.90
N ARG A 118 -15.23 -10.80 -4.85
CA ARG A 118 -15.11 -9.74 -3.85
C ARG A 118 -13.76 -9.77 -3.13
N ASN A 119 -13.30 -10.94 -2.70
CA ASN A 119 -12.02 -11.06 -1.98
C ASN A 119 -10.83 -10.74 -2.88
N THR A 120 -10.86 -11.15 -4.14
CA THR A 120 -9.81 -10.82 -5.11
C THR A 120 -9.77 -9.32 -5.38
N LEU A 121 -10.92 -8.68 -5.61
CA LEU A 121 -10.99 -7.22 -5.79
C LEU A 121 -10.52 -6.46 -4.54
N LEU A 122 -10.92 -6.89 -3.35
CA LEU A 122 -10.46 -6.28 -2.08
C LEU A 122 -8.95 -6.43 -1.90
N ARG A 123 -8.37 -7.59 -2.23
CA ARG A 123 -6.92 -7.82 -2.18
C ARG A 123 -6.17 -6.88 -3.13
N ILE A 124 -6.66 -6.73 -4.36
CA ILE A 124 -6.06 -5.83 -5.35
C ILE A 124 -6.22 -4.36 -4.93
N ASP A 125 -7.40 -3.97 -4.45
CA ASP A 125 -7.61 -2.60 -3.97
C ASP A 125 -6.67 -2.30 -2.78
N ARG A 126 -6.48 -3.22 -1.85
CA ARG A 126 -5.50 -3.08 -0.76
C ARG A 126 -4.06 -2.95 -1.30
N ASN A 127 -3.66 -3.80 -2.24
CA ASN A 127 -2.33 -3.72 -2.85
C ASN A 127 -2.12 -2.41 -3.63
N ARG A 128 -3.17 -1.88 -4.28
CA ARG A 128 -3.14 -0.56 -4.96
C ARG A 128 -3.11 0.61 -3.97
N LEU A 129 -3.61 0.40 -2.74
CA LEU A 129 -3.60 1.40 -1.66
C LEU A 129 -2.28 1.39 -0.87
N ALA A 130 -1.52 0.29 -0.93
CA ALA A 130 -0.18 0.24 -0.38
C ALA A 130 0.77 1.13 -1.19
N ASN A 131 1.75 1.71 -0.51
CA ASN A 131 2.77 2.51 -1.18
C ASN A 131 3.63 1.60 -2.10
N PRO A 132 3.74 1.90 -3.41
CA PRO A 132 4.42 1.01 -4.36
C PRO A 132 5.93 0.87 -4.12
N LEU A 133 6.55 1.83 -3.42
CA LEU A 133 7.98 1.82 -3.14
C LEU A 133 8.33 0.96 -1.92
N THR A 134 7.51 1.06 -0.86
CA THR A 134 7.77 0.41 0.44
C THR A 134 6.88 -0.79 0.72
N GLY A 135 5.76 -0.96 0.00
CA GLY A 135 4.75 -1.98 0.26
C GLY A 135 3.92 -1.74 1.53
N LEU A 136 4.20 -0.66 2.27
CA LEU A 136 3.47 -0.33 3.49
C LEU A 136 2.07 0.19 3.18
N PRO A 137 1.08 -0.03 4.09
CA PRO A 137 -0.25 0.54 4.02
C PRO A 137 -0.24 2.05 3.77
N GLY A 138 -1.11 2.52 2.86
CA GLY A 138 -1.22 3.92 2.48
C GLY A 138 -2.28 4.69 3.31
N ASN A 139 -2.55 5.93 2.89
CA ASN A 139 -3.42 6.87 3.61
C ASN A 139 -4.79 6.31 3.99
N ILE A 140 -5.44 5.54 3.11
CA ILE A 140 -6.79 5.00 3.38
C ILE A 140 -6.74 3.98 4.51
N ASP A 141 -5.73 3.11 4.51
CA ASP A 141 -5.57 2.10 5.56
C ASP A 141 -5.20 2.75 6.89
N ILE A 142 -4.32 3.78 6.87
CA ILE A 142 -3.96 4.57 8.05
C ILE A 142 -5.21 5.22 8.67
N GLN A 143 -6.03 5.90 7.87
CA GLN A 143 -7.27 6.53 8.34
C GLN A 143 -8.25 5.50 8.92
N SER A 144 -8.39 4.36 8.23
CA SER A 144 -9.27 3.26 8.66
C SER A 144 -8.83 2.68 9.99
N GLU A 145 -7.54 2.46 10.18
CA GLU A 145 -6.96 1.93 11.42
C GLU A 145 -7.14 2.89 12.60
N ILE A 146 -6.86 4.19 12.41
CA ILE A 146 -7.05 5.21 13.44
C ILE A 146 -8.52 5.27 13.87
N ASN A 147 -9.44 5.39 12.90
CA ASN A 147 -10.86 5.47 13.18
C ASN A 147 -11.40 4.17 13.82
N TYR A 148 -10.89 3.01 13.43
CA TYR A 148 -11.23 1.73 14.04
C TYR A 148 -10.83 1.69 15.53
N ARG A 149 -9.59 2.09 15.86
CA ARG A 149 -9.13 2.11 17.26
C ARG A 149 -9.96 3.10 18.11
N ILE A 150 -10.24 4.27 17.58
CA ILE A 150 -11.11 5.25 18.24
C ILE A 150 -12.52 4.67 18.49
N ALA A 151 -13.15 4.10 17.46
CA ALA A 151 -14.49 3.52 17.57
C ALA A 151 -14.57 2.33 18.55
N LYS A 152 -13.46 1.62 18.75
CA LYS A 152 -13.32 0.53 19.73
C LYS A 152 -12.95 0.99 21.14
N GLY A 153 -12.72 2.29 21.34
CA GLY A 153 -12.25 2.82 22.63
C GLY A 153 -10.87 2.31 23.04
N MET A 154 -10.03 1.94 22.05
CA MET A 154 -8.66 1.48 22.31
C MET A 154 -7.79 2.67 22.71
N ILE A 155 -6.86 2.45 23.63
CA ILE A 155 -5.83 3.43 23.97
C ILE A 155 -4.61 3.16 23.07
N PHE A 156 -4.09 4.20 22.41
CA PHE A 156 -2.98 4.09 21.48
C PHE A 156 -2.18 5.39 21.37
N SER A 157 -0.99 5.28 20.85
CA SER A 157 -0.14 6.40 20.43
C SER A 157 0.13 6.31 18.93
N ILE A 158 0.21 7.45 18.27
CA ILE A 158 0.58 7.57 16.85
C ILE A 158 1.87 8.36 16.76
N LEU A 159 2.87 7.78 16.11
CA LEU A 159 4.12 8.40 15.76
C LEU A 159 4.02 8.87 14.30
N TYR A 160 4.04 10.18 14.06
CA TYR A 160 4.17 10.76 12.72
C TYR A 160 5.63 11.13 12.48
N LEU A 161 6.24 10.47 11.51
CA LEU A 161 7.65 10.62 11.17
C LEU A 161 7.80 11.39 9.87
N ASP A 162 8.79 12.30 9.82
CA ASP A 162 9.09 13.12 8.66
C ASP A 162 10.62 13.31 8.60
N VAL A 163 11.17 13.20 7.37
CA VAL A 163 12.61 13.31 7.16
C VAL A 163 13.00 14.74 6.83
N ASP A 164 13.74 15.37 7.72
CA ASP A 164 14.23 16.72 7.51
C ASP A 164 15.29 16.74 6.38
N ASN A 165 15.24 17.78 5.56
CA ASN A 165 16.16 17.99 4.43
C ASN A 165 16.06 16.95 3.28
N PHE A 166 15.04 16.08 3.26
CA PHE A 166 14.87 15.06 2.21
C PHE A 166 14.81 15.65 0.80
N LYS A 167 14.12 16.80 0.64
CA LYS A 167 14.08 17.48 -0.64
C LYS A 167 15.46 17.94 -1.10
N ALA A 168 16.28 18.51 -0.23
CA ALA A 168 17.64 18.93 -0.57
C ALA A 168 18.53 17.73 -0.96
N TYR A 169 18.33 16.60 -0.29
CA TYR A 169 18.97 15.34 -0.64
C TYR A 169 18.59 14.89 -2.06
N ASN A 170 17.30 14.89 -2.40
CA ASN A 170 16.83 14.56 -3.75
C ASN A 170 17.36 15.53 -4.81
N ASP A 171 17.44 16.81 -4.51
CA ASP A 171 17.95 17.83 -5.44
C ASP A 171 19.45 17.63 -5.77
N VAL A 172 20.22 17.04 -4.84
CA VAL A 172 21.66 16.76 -5.02
C VAL A 172 21.91 15.36 -5.59
N TYR A 173 21.28 14.33 -5.04
CA TYR A 173 21.56 12.93 -5.36
C TYR A 173 20.60 12.30 -6.37
N GLY A 174 19.47 12.96 -6.64
CA GLY A 174 18.42 12.48 -7.55
C GLY A 174 17.42 11.53 -6.88
N PHE A 175 16.27 11.36 -7.53
CA PHE A 175 15.14 10.60 -6.99
C PHE A 175 15.45 9.12 -6.70
N SER A 176 16.30 8.48 -7.52
CA SER A 176 16.68 7.08 -7.28
C SER A 176 17.42 6.87 -5.94
N HIS A 177 18.19 7.87 -5.49
CA HIS A 177 18.82 7.85 -4.17
C HIS A 177 17.79 8.17 -3.08
N GLY A 178 16.84 9.08 -3.35
CA GLY A 178 15.71 9.33 -2.46
C GLY A 178 14.87 8.08 -2.22
N ASP A 179 14.60 7.29 -3.26
CA ASP A 179 13.89 6.01 -3.12
C ASP A 179 14.61 5.03 -2.19
N ARG A 180 15.97 5.02 -2.24
CA ARG A 180 16.77 4.21 -1.31
C ARG A 180 16.68 4.71 0.13
N ALA A 181 16.63 6.03 0.34
CA ALA A 181 16.41 6.61 1.67
C ALA A 181 15.02 6.25 2.22
N ILE A 182 13.98 6.34 1.40
CA ILE A 182 12.61 5.94 1.78
C ILE A 182 12.54 4.45 2.15
N LYS A 183 13.19 3.57 1.40
CA LYS A 183 13.28 2.14 1.73
C LYS A 183 14.03 1.91 3.04
N LEU A 184 15.14 2.59 3.26
CA LEU A 184 15.89 2.50 4.51
C LEU A 184 15.01 2.84 5.72
N ILE A 185 14.20 3.90 5.62
CA ILE A 185 13.28 4.28 6.70
C ILE A 185 12.23 3.20 6.93
N ALA A 186 11.62 2.69 5.87
CA ALA A 186 10.64 1.61 5.96
C ALA A 186 11.22 0.37 6.65
N ASP A 187 12.45 -0.03 6.30
CA ASP A 187 13.15 -1.16 6.91
C ASP A 187 13.39 -0.90 8.40
N ILE A 188 13.90 0.29 8.77
CA ILE A 188 14.11 0.70 10.17
C ILE A 188 12.80 0.62 10.96
N LEU A 189 11.70 1.12 10.41
CA LEU A 189 10.39 1.06 11.08
C LEU A 189 9.91 -0.37 11.30
N MET A 190 10.01 -1.22 10.28
CA MET A 190 9.60 -2.62 10.36
C MET A 190 10.43 -3.41 11.38
N ASP A 191 11.75 -3.22 11.40
CA ASP A 191 12.66 -3.91 12.31
C ASP A 191 12.45 -3.46 13.77
N ASN A 192 12.29 -2.16 14.00
CA ASN A 192 12.04 -1.61 15.33
C ASN A 192 10.67 -2.01 15.89
N VAL A 193 9.61 -1.93 15.09
CA VAL A 193 8.28 -2.37 15.51
C VAL A 193 8.25 -3.86 15.81
N LYS A 194 8.93 -4.68 15.02
CA LYS A 194 9.04 -6.12 15.27
C LYS A 194 9.79 -6.42 16.58
N THR A 195 10.78 -5.61 16.94
CA THR A 195 11.67 -5.86 18.08
C THR A 195 11.13 -5.25 19.38
N PHE A 196 10.61 -4.04 19.34
CA PHE A 196 10.24 -3.23 20.51
C PHE A 196 8.74 -2.92 20.60
N GLY A 197 7.98 -3.22 19.56
CA GLY A 197 6.54 -2.97 19.50
C GLY A 197 5.69 -4.14 19.99
N SER A 198 4.38 -4.03 19.75
CA SER A 198 3.39 -5.06 20.06
C SER A 198 2.88 -5.76 18.78
N LYS A 199 2.14 -6.87 18.97
CA LYS A 199 1.53 -7.61 17.84
C LYS A 199 0.43 -6.81 17.12
N ASN A 200 -0.08 -5.77 17.76
CA ASN A 200 -1.16 -4.94 17.22
C ASN A 200 -0.66 -3.64 16.60
N ASP A 201 0.65 -3.46 16.51
CA ASP A 201 1.22 -2.26 15.92
C ASP A 201 0.95 -2.21 14.42
N PHE A 202 0.81 -0.99 13.93
CA PHE A 202 0.53 -0.72 12.54
C PHE A 202 1.56 0.27 11.99
N ILE A 203 2.10 -0.03 10.83
CA ILE A 203 3.03 0.86 10.12
C ILE A 203 2.38 1.28 8.81
N GLY A 204 2.44 2.58 8.50
CA GLY A 204 1.91 3.14 7.26
C GLY A 204 2.86 4.14 6.61
N HIS A 205 2.74 4.29 5.29
CA HIS A 205 3.48 5.27 4.50
C HIS A 205 2.50 6.25 3.86
N ILE A 206 2.48 7.49 4.35
CA ILE A 206 1.57 8.53 3.89
C ILE A 206 1.92 8.96 2.46
N GLY A 207 3.21 9.13 2.19
CA GLY A 207 3.76 9.50 0.88
C GLY A 207 4.99 10.38 1.01
N GLY A 208 5.87 10.34 0.00
CA GLY A 208 7.14 11.03 0.07
C GLY A 208 8.01 10.53 1.23
N ASP A 209 8.32 11.41 2.14
CA ASP A 209 9.14 11.19 3.35
C ASP A 209 8.32 11.07 4.65
N ASP A 210 6.98 10.98 4.54
CA ASP A 210 6.05 10.92 5.67
C ASP A 210 5.61 9.49 6.00
N PHE A 211 5.85 9.04 7.24
CA PHE A 211 5.46 7.72 7.76
C PHE A 211 4.64 7.82 9.03
N VAL A 212 3.94 6.73 9.37
CA VAL A 212 3.16 6.60 10.59
C VAL A 212 3.43 5.25 11.25
N VAL A 213 3.58 5.25 12.57
CA VAL A 213 3.52 4.03 13.39
C VAL A 213 2.43 4.23 14.43
N ILE A 214 1.51 3.25 14.58
CA ILE A 214 0.48 3.24 15.61
C ILE A 214 0.80 2.10 16.55
N THR A 215 0.95 2.40 17.83
CA THR A 215 1.41 1.47 18.87
C THR A 215 0.69 1.72 20.19
N ASP A 216 0.92 0.86 21.16
CA ASP A 216 0.45 1.08 22.53
C ASP A 216 1.29 2.20 23.20
N PRO A 217 0.72 3.05 24.08
CA PRO A 217 1.44 4.20 24.66
C PRO A 217 2.74 3.85 25.37
N GLU A 218 2.81 2.66 25.99
CA GLU A 218 4.00 2.18 26.71
C GLU A 218 5.19 1.89 25.79
N HIS A 219 4.96 1.58 24.50
CA HIS A 219 6.02 1.34 23.52
C HIS A 219 6.48 2.58 22.78
N ALA A 220 5.71 3.68 22.84
CA ALA A 220 5.96 4.86 22.01
C ALA A 220 7.33 5.49 22.21
N ASP A 221 7.81 5.61 23.45
CA ASP A 221 9.11 6.21 23.75
C ASP A 221 10.26 5.32 23.28
N VAL A 222 10.23 4.03 23.62
CA VAL A 222 11.28 3.08 23.22
C VAL A 222 11.37 2.95 21.70
N LEU A 223 10.24 2.98 21.00
CA LEU A 223 10.22 2.99 19.53
C LEU A 223 10.85 4.27 18.97
N CYS A 224 10.46 5.46 19.46
CA CYS A 224 11.04 6.72 19.02
C CYS A 224 12.55 6.76 19.19
N GLU A 225 13.05 6.37 20.39
CA GLU A 225 14.48 6.39 20.72
C GLU A 225 15.29 5.45 19.83
N ASN A 226 14.83 4.22 19.62
CA ASN A 226 15.54 3.25 18.78
C ASN A 226 15.46 3.58 17.30
N ILE A 227 14.31 4.05 16.79
CA ILE A 227 14.15 4.49 15.40
C ILE A 227 15.10 5.66 15.11
N ILE A 228 15.15 6.67 15.97
CA ILE A 228 16.07 7.82 15.81
C ILE A 228 17.51 7.35 15.83
N LYS A 229 17.89 6.54 16.82
CA LYS A 229 19.25 6.02 16.95
C LYS A 229 19.69 5.26 15.69
N GLU A 230 18.89 4.30 15.24
CA GLU A 230 19.20 3.51 14.05
C GLU A 230 19.23 4.35 12.77
N PHE A 231 18.31 5.32 12.64
CA PHE A 231 18.29 6.25 11.52
C PHE A 231 19.57 7.09 11.47
N ASP A 232 19.96 7.71 12.58
CA ASP A 232 21.15 8.56 12.67
C ASP A 232 22.45 7.77 12.42
N GLU A 233 22.48 6.49 12.79
CA GLU A 233 23.60 5.59 12.52
C GLU A 233 23.71 5.20 11.03
N ARG A 234 22.58 4.98 10.35
CA ARG A 234 22.53 4.41 8.99
C ARG A 234 22.40 5.46 7.88
N VAL A 235 21.71 6.58 8.14
CA VAL A 235 21.47 7.60 7.11
C VAL A 235 22.74 8.20 6.51
N PRO A 236 23.87 8.39 7.23
CA PRO A 236 25.11 8.91 6.64
C PRO A 236 25.70 8.01 5.53
N GLU A 237 25.35 6.71 5.48
CA GLU A 237 25.82 5.78 4.45
C GLU A 237 25.19 6.04 3.08
N LEU A 238 24.11 6.83 3.05
CA LEU A 238 23.48 7.24 1.80
C LEU A 238 24.21 8.40 1.09
N TYR A 239 25.16 9.02 1.76
CA TYR A 239 25.90 10.18 1.28
C TYR A 239 27.29 9.78 0.73
N SER A 240 27.85 10.63 -0.13
CA SER A 240 29.23 10.49 -0.56
C SER A 240 30.21 10.63 0.63
N ASP A 241 31.40 10.06 0.53
CA ASP A 241 32.42 10.20 1.57
C ASP A 241 32.82 11.65 1.83
N VAL A 242 32.68 12.51 0.83
CA VAL A 242 32.96 13.96 0.95
C VAL A 242 31.90 14.63 1.81
N ASP A 243 30.63 14.42 1.47
CA ASP A 243 29.50 15.05 2.17
C ASP A 243 29.32 14.47 3.60
N LYS A 244 29.57 13.16 3.74
CA LYS A 244 29.56 12.47 5.04
C LYS A 244 30.60 13.09 5.99
N ARG A 245 31.82 13.37 5.51
CA ARG A 245 32.88 14.00 6.31
C ARG A 245 32.60 15.47 6.58
N ALA A 246 31.98 16.18 5.63
CA ALA A 246 31.59 17.57 5.78
C ALA A 246 30.42 17.75 6.74
N GLY A 247 29.54 16.75 6.88
CA GLY A 247 28.30 16.81 7.68
C GLY A 247 27.15 17.59 7.02
N PHE A 248 27.32 17.99 5.75
CA PHE A 248 26.31 18.73 5.00
C PHE A 248 26.45 18.49 3.48
N ILE A 249 25.39 18.79 2.76
CA ILE A 249 25.38 18.89 1.29
C ILE A 249 25.17 20.33 0.87
N SER A 250 25.69 20.70 -0.30
CA SER A 250 25.52 22.03 -0.88
C SER A 250 24.69 21.98 -2.14
N THR A 251 23.66 22.81 -2.25
CA THR A 251 22.85 22.93 -3.47
C THR A 251 22.55 24.40 -3.77
N VAL A 252 22.17 24.67 -5.01
CA VAL A 252 21.82 26.02 -5.46
C VAL A 252 20.29 26.21 -5.28
N ASN A 253 19.88 27.17 -4.46
CA ASN A 253 18.49 27.48 -4.27
C ASN A 253 17.89 28.18 -5.51
N ARG A 254 16.56 28.36 -5.53
CA ARG A 254 15.84 29.01 -6.65
C ARG A 254 16.30 30.44 -6.98
N ARG A 255 17.08 31.08 -6.10
CA ARG A 255 17.65 32.41 -6.29
C ARG A 255 19.08 32.39 -6.78
N GLY A 256 19.61 31.21 -7.14
CA GLY A 256 21.00 31.04 -7.59
C GLY A 256 22.05 31.09 -6.47
N GLN A 257 21.65 31.06 -5.20
CA GLN A 257 22.56 31.10 -4.06
C GLN A 257 22.90 29.68 -3.59
N ILE A 258 24.17 29.44 -3.26
CA ILE A 258 24.61 28.19 -2.63
C ILE A 258 24.08 28.15 -1.20
N THR A 259 23.34 27.08 -0.88
CA THR A 259 22.78 26.84 0.45
C THR A 259 23.29 25.47 0.93
N GLN A 260 23.72 25.42 2.18
CA GLN A 260 24.15 24.18 2.83
C GLN A 260 23.01 23.60 3.65
N TYR A 261 22.81 22.29 3.53
CA TYR A 261 21.82 21.51 4.27
C TYR A 261 22.54 20.41 5.04
N PRO A 262 22.29 20.25 6.35
CA PRO A 262 22.88 19.16 7.13
C PRO A 262 22.42 17.80 6.57
N ILE A 263 23.08 16.74 7.01
CA ILE A 263 22.63 15.35 6.79
C ILE A 263 21.17 15.24 7.26
N MET A 264 20.38 14.42 6.56
CA MET A 264 18.99 14.17 6.92
C MET A 264 18.85 13.77 8.39
N THR A 265 17.82 14.30 9.05
CA THR A 265 17.43 13.98 10.42
C THR A 265 15.97 13.58 10.44
N LEU A 266 15.49 13.04 11.56
CA LEU A 266 14.13 12.55 11.72
C LEU A 266 13.35 13.39 12.73
N SER A 267 12.24 13.98 12.32
CA SER A 267 11.29 14.68 13.18
C SER A 267 10.08 13.78 13.45
N ILE A 268 9.85 13.40 14.71
CA ILE A 268 8.74 12.55 15.12
C ILE A 268 7.77 13.30 16.01
N ALA A 269 6.49 13.34 15.62
CA ALA A 269 5.39 13.85 16.46
C ALA A 269 4.61 12.68 17.04
N VAL A 270 4.50 12.60 18.37
CA VAL A 270 3.77 11.56 19.08
C VAL A 270 2.46 12.11 19.62
N VAL A 271 1.34 11.57 19.15
CA VAL A 271 -0.02 11.91 19.59
C VAL A 271 -0.63 10.68 20.27
N SER A 272 -1.16 10.83 21.47
CA SER A 272 -1.79 9.74 22.23
C SER A 272 -3.18 10.14 22.72
N ASN A 273 -4.09 9.16 22.77
CA ASN A 273 -5.39 9.31 23.41
C ASN A 273 -5.43 8.83 24.88
N GLU A 274 -4.27 8.57 25.48
CA GLU A 274 -4.16 8.13 26.88
C GLU A 274 -4.69 9.17 27.88
N HIS A 275 -4.46 10.46 27.60
CA HIS A 275 -4.84 11.56 28.50
C HIS A 275 -5.73 12.61 27.81
N ARG A 276 -6.14 12.33 26.59
CA ARG A 276 -6.93 13.25 25.76
C ARG A 276 -7.89 12.46 24.89
N GLU A 277 -9.12 12.93 24.76
CA GLU A 277 -10.08 12.38 23.79
C GLU A 277 -9.69 12.78 22.37
N LEU A 278 -9.57 11.81 21.49
CA LEU A 278 -9.38 11.99 20.04
C LEU A 278 -10.61 11.40 19.34
N ARG A 279 -11.33 12.21 18.57
CA ARG A 279 -12.63 11.84 18.03
C ARG A 279 -12.58 11.24 16.64
N ASN A 280 -11.56 11.60 15.88
CA ASN A 280 -11.38 11.13 14.51
C ASN A 280 -9.95 11.38 14.02
N TYR A 281 -9.64 10.81 12.86
CA TYR A 281 -8.34 10.96 12.19
C TYR A 281 -7.93 12.41 11.94
N LEU A 282 -8.86 13.32 11.61
CA LEU A 282 -8.53 14.72 11.30
C LEU A 282 -7.97 15.45 12.53
N GLU A 283 -8.60 15.25 13.67
CA GLU A 283 -8.14 15.85 14.94
C GLU A 283 -6.73 15.34 15.33
N VAL A 284 -6.48 14.06 15.12
CA VAL A 284 -5.13 13.47 15.29
C VAL A 284 -4.12 14.17 14.37
N GLY A 285 -4.48 14.37 13.10
CA GLY A 285 -3.63 15.02 12.11
C GLY A 285 -3.30 16.48 12.44
N GLU A 286 -4.26 17.24 12.94
CA GLU A 286 -4.06 18.64 13.39
C GLU A 286 -3.04 18.73 14.52
N VAL A 287 -3.18 17.87 15.54
CA VAL A 287 -2.24 17.82 16.66
C VAL A 287 -0.84 17.40 16.19
N ALA A 288 -0.75 16.41 15.33
CA ALA A 288 0.52 15.96 14.77
C ALA A 288 1.22 17.04 13.96
N ALA A 289 0.47 17.82 13.14
CA ALA A 289 1.04 18.90 12.36
C ALA A 289 1.66 20.01 13.21
N GLU A 290 1.00 20.38 14.34
CA GLU A 290 1.56 21.35 15.29
C GLU A 290 2.88 20.86 15.92
N LEU A 291 2.92 19.58 16.33
CA LEU A 291 4.11 18.98 16.92
C LEU A 291 5.24 18.84 15.92
N LYS A 292 4.95 18.39 14.69
CA LYS A 292 5.93 18.32 13.59
C LYS A 292 6.57 19.68 13.33
N LYS A 293 5.77 20.75 13.28
CA LYS A 293 6.31 22.12 13.11
C LYS A 293 7.31 22.50 14.21
N LYS A 294 7.04 22.08 15.45
CA LYS A 294 7.97 22.33 16.57
C LYS A 294 9.20 21.42 16.48
N ALA A 295 9.04 20.15 16.17
CA ALA A 295 10.14 19.19 16.02
C ALA A 295 11.14 19.67 14.97
N LYS A 296 10.68 20.10 13.80
CA LYS A 296 11.51 20.66 12.71
C LYS A 296 12.29 21.94 13.06
N SER A 297 11.97 22.60 14.17
CA SER A 297 12.75 23.76 14.66
C SER A 297 13.91 23.37 15.59
N ILE A 298 14.01 22.11 15.94
CA ILE A 298 15.08 21.56 16.81
C ILE A 298 16.16 20.97 15.90
N VAL A 299 17.41 21.20 16.22
CA VAL A 299 18.54 20.68 15.43
C VAL A 299 18.76 19.20 15.77
N GLY A 300 18.89 18.35 14.76
CA GLY A 300 19.08 16.91 14.90
C GLY A 300 17.77 16.13 14.94
N SER A 301 17.87 14.81 14.97
CA SER A 301 16.69 13.93 15.09
C SER A 301 16.06 14.08 16.46
N VAL A 302 14.72 14.19 16.49
CA VAL A 302 13.99 14.45 17.73
C VAL A 302 12.58 13.88 17.68
N TYR A 303 12.04 13.50 18.84
CA TYR A 303 10.61 13.26 18.97
C TYR A 303 9.97 14.21 20.01
N LEU A 304 8.73 14.62 19.73
CA LEU A 304 7.93 15.45 20.62
C LEU A 304 6.58 14.79 20.88
N LYS A 305 6.20 14.70 22.17
CA LYS A 305 4.89 14.18 22.59
C LYS A 305 3.89 15.28 22.87
N ASP A 306 2.64 15.06 22.51
CA ASP A 306 1.53 15.89 22.98
C ASP A 306 1.40 15.74 24.50
N LYS A 307 1.57 16.83 25.23
CA LYS A 307 1.45 16.87 26.69
C LYS A 307 0.12 17.46 27.16
N ARG A 308 -0.77 17.81 26.24
CA ARG A 308 -2.08 18.37 26.56
C ARG A 308 -2.96 17.28 27.17
N LYS A 309 -3.73 17.64 28.16
CA LYS A 309 -4.72 16.80 28.84
C LYS A 309 -6.08 17.45 28.74
N ASP A 310 -7.12 16.66 28.55
CA ASP A 310 -8.46 17.17 28.70
C ASP A 310 -8.71 17.48 30.18
N LYS A 311 -9.41 18.61 30.41
CA LYS A 311 -9.72 19.07 31.77
C LYS A 311 -10.81 18.23 32.41
#